data_c732bc03c70b86c8b4665f35f01f6608
#
_entry.id   c732bc03c70b86c8b4665f35f01f6608
#
_cell.length_a   1.000
_cell.length_b   1.000
_cell.length_c   1.000
_cell.angle_alpha   90.00
_cell.angle_beta   90.00
_cell.angle_gamma   90.00
#
_symmetry.space_group_name_H-M   'P 1'
#
loop_
_entity.id
_entity.type
_entity.pdbx_description
1 polymer ?
#
loop_
_entity_poly.entity_id
_entity_poly.type
_entity_poly.pdbx_seq_one_letter_code
_entity_poly.pdbx_strand_id
1 'polypeptide(L)'
;DKSYFIFTNSIDLIYSIMTRLKVLDRSSVFCAPKSMDKLRQNKFIRCYDEWDKDNMRQYNFFTSRFFNAFDIELDVKPYLMMVTDVYFAEQTALDPFSDVIQIIGRFRNGVTSIEHITNVNYDLPQRSEEELCSFMDTSENVYETLRKFYDAAPNKGAREAYRAAMESLPFNRMLDRNGHKNWFAIDNYVNDALVIGYYHDNKSLHAAYL
;
A
#
# COMPACT_ATOMS: atom_id res chain seq x y z
N ASP A 1 1.47 -20.38 24.40
CA ASP A 1 1.66 -18.92 24.41
C ASP A 1 0.96 -18.30 23.20
N LYS A 2 0.35 -17.10 23.38
CA LYS A 2 -0.32 -16.40 22.29
C LYS A 2 0.71 -15.73 21.39
N SER A 3 0.60 -15.89 20.07
CA SER A 3 1.39 -15.18 19.07
C SER A 3 0.47 -14.31 18.20
N TYR A 4 0.94 -13.11 17.89
CA TYR A 4 0.22 -12.11 17.11
C TYR A 4 0.98 -11.84 15.81
N PHE A 5 0.27 -11.88 14.70
CA PHE A 5 0.76 -11.58 13.37
C PHE A 5 0.06 -10.32 12.89
N ILE A 6 0.82 -9.25 12.71
CA ILE A 6 0.30 -7.90 12.51
C ILE A 6 0.78 -7.38 11.16
N PHE A 7 -0.15 -7.14 10.24
CA PHE A 7 0.12 -6.67 8.88
C PHE A 7 -0.18 -5.18 8.77
N THR A 8 0.81 -4.39 8.37
CA THR A 8 0.65 -2.96 8.09
C THR A 8 1.80 -2.43 7.23
N ASN A 9 1.50 -1.67 6.20
CA ASN A 9 2.48 -1.18 5.23
C ASN A 9 3.11 0.17 5.63
N SER A 10 3.53 0.28 6.91
CA SER A 10 4.24 1.48 7.40
C SER A 10 5.21 1.12 8.52
N ILE A 11 6.50 1.31 8.25
CA ILE A 11 7.57 1.09 9.25
C ILE A 11 7.46 2.06 10.43
N ASP A 12 7.06 3.31 10.18
CA ASP A 12 6.88 4.30 11.23
C ASP A 12 5.72 3.94 12.15
N LEU A 13 4.62 3.45 11.56
CA LEU A 13 3.49 2.96 12.33
C LEU A 13 3.87 1.73 13.16
N ILE A 14 4.57 0.75 12.56
CA ILE A 14 5.08 -0.43 13.27
C ILE A 14 5.94 0.00 14.47
N TYR A 15 6.93 0.87 14.25
CA TYR A 15 7.83 1.32 15.32
C TYR A 15 7.07 2.09 16.42
N SER A 16 6.12 2.92 16.03
CA SER A 16 5.24 3.65 16.97
C SER A 16 4.40 2.70 17.83
N ILE A 17 3.77 1.70 17.21
CA ILE A 17 2.97 0.68 17.92
C ILE A 17 3.86 -0.07 18.92
N MET A 18 5.00 -0.60 18.49
CA MET A 18 5.93 -1.34 19.35
C MET A 18 6.41 -0.51 20.55
N THR A 19 6.70 0.77 20.31
CA THR A 19 7.18 1.68 21.34
C THR A 19 6.09 2.03 22.33
N ARG A 20 4.90 2.41 21.86
CA ARG A 20 3.76 2.80 22.70
C ARG A 20 3.24 1.64 23.56
N LEU A 21 3.20 0.44 23.00
CA LEU A 21 2.79 -0.78 23.72
C LEU A 21 3.92 -1.37 24.57
N LYS A 22 5.15 -0.84 24.49
CA LYS A 22 6.34 -1.33 25.21
C LYS A 22 6.63 -2.82 24.92
N VAL A 23 6.53 -3.21 23.65
CA VAL A 23 6.72 -4.60 23.20
C VAL A 23 7.95 -4.81 22.31
N LEU A 24 8.84 -3.82 22.20
CA LEU A 24 10.04 -3.88 21.35
C LEU A 24 10.86 -5.16 21.53
N ASP A 25 11.08 -5.57 22.77
CA ASP A 25 11.88 -6.76 23.14
C ASP A 25 11.17 -8.09 22.83
N ARG A 26 9.85 -8.06 22.64
CA ARG A 26 9.01 -9.22 22.31
C ARG A 26 8.53 -9.22 20.85
N SER A 27 9.12 -8.35 20.02
CA SER A 27 8.68 -8.15 18.63
C SER A 27 9.75 -8.56 17.63
N SER A 28 9.29 -9.03 16.46
CA SER A 28 10.05 -9.17 15.22
C SER A 28 9.36 -8.41 14.10
N VAL A 29 10.14 -7.86 13.16
CA VAL A 29 9.61 -7.13 11.99
C VAL A 29 10.14 -7.76 10.71
N PHE A 30 9.23 -8.13 9.81
CA PHE A 30 9.52 -8.69 8.51
C PHE A 30 9.22 -7.64 7.43
N CYS A 31 10.28 -7.14 6.77
CA CYS A 31 10.17 -6.00 5.86
C CYS A 31 11.28 -5.99 4.80
N ALA A 32 11.19 -5.10 3.82
CA ALA A 32 12.22 -4.96 2.81
C ALA A 32 13.56 -4.44 3.41
N PRO A 33 14.74 -4.76 2.80
CA PRO A 33 16.05 -4.34 3.30
C PRO A 33 16.16 -2.85 3.59
N LYS A 34 15.66 -1.99 2.70
CA LYS A 34 15.63 -0.52 2.91
C LYS A 34 14.85 -0.11 4.18
N SER A 35 13.81 -0.84 4.51
CA SER A 35 13.01 -0.61 5.73
C SER A 35 13.73 -1.07 6.98
N MET A 36 14.54 -2.13 6.88
CA MET A 36 15.39 -2.60 7.98
C MET A 36 16.40 -1.54 8.40
N ASP A 37 17.00 -0.82 7.45
CA ASP A 37 17.97 0.24 7.77
C ASP A 37 17.34 1.34 8.62
N LYS A 38 16.08 1.71 8.34
CA LYS A 38 15.34 2.69 9.14
C LYS A 38 15.07 2.20 10.57
N LEU A 39 14.76 0.92 10.75
CA LEU A 39 14.58 0.32 12.08
C LEU A 39 15.91 0.26 12.85
N ARG A 40 17.00 -0.10 12.19
CA ARG A 40 18.35 -0.16 12.78
C ARG A 40 18.86 1.22 13.25
N GLN A 41 18.52 2.29 12.52
CA GLN A 41 18.80 3.67 12.96
C GLN A 41 18.12 3.98 14.31
N ASN A 42 16.96 3.38 14.56
CA ASN A 42 16.25 3.45 15.83
C ASN A 42 16.70 2.37 16.84
N LYS A 43 17.84 1.72 16.61
CA LYS A 43 18.42 0.66 17.45
C LYS A 43 17.57 -0.60 17.57
N PHE A 44 16.63 -0.81 16.64
CA PHE A 44 15.86 -2.04 16.57
C PHE A 44 16.51 -3.01 15.57
N ILE A 45 16.98 -4.17 16.06
CA ILE A 45 17.79 -5.10 15.28
C ILE A 45 17.06 -6.37 14.83
N ARG A 46 15.89 -6.69 15.45
CA ARG A 46 15.09 -7.89 15.09
C ARG A 46 14.20 -7.61 13.89
N CYS A 47 14.85 -7.29 12.77
CA CYS A 47 14.19 -7.05 11.49
C CYS A 47 14.82 -7.94 10.40
N TYR A 48 13.98 -8.55 9.58
CA TYR A 48 14.31 -9.62 8.64
C TYR A 48 13.66 -9.35 7.30
N ASP A 49 14.33 -9.72 6.22
CA ASP A 49 13.83 -9.60 4.84
C ASP A 49 13.31 -10.93 4.27
N GLU A 50 13.43 -11.99 5.04
CA GLU A 50 12.86 -13.30 4.77
C GLU A 50 12.09 -13.82 5.99
N TRP A 51 11.05 -14.61 5.72
CA TRP A 51 10.30 -15.28 6.77
C TRP A 51 11.05 -16.52 7.25
N ASP A 52 11.27 -16.59 8.56
CA ASP A 52 11.78 -17.78 9.23
C ASP A 52 11.08 -17.92 10.59
N LYS A 53 10.54 -19.12 10.86
CA LYS A 53 9.86 -19.45 12.12
C LYS A 53 10.76 -19.23 13.35
N ASP A 54 12.07 -19.43 13.22
CA ASP A 54 13.04 -19.26 14.32
C ASP A 54 13.19 -17.80 14.73
N ASN A 55 12.89 -16.87 13.82
CA ASN A 55 12.89 -15.44 14.08
C ASN A 55 11.58 -14.92 14.70
N MET A 56 10.59 -15.79 14.88
CA MET A 56 9.29 -15.44 15.44
C MET A 56 9.41 -15.02 16.91
N ARG A 57 8.59 -14.03 17.30
CA ARG A 57 8.39 -13.59 18.68
C ARG A 57 6.90 -13.56 19.01
N GLN A 58 6.56 -13.03 20.17
CA GLN A 58 5.14 -12.88 20.53
C GLN A 58 4.39 -11.97 19.56
N TYR A 59 5.02 -10.88 19.10
CA TYR A 59 4.46 -9.92 18.13
C TYR A 59 5.32 -9.95 16.85
N ASN A 60 4.70 -10.29 15.72
CA ASN A 60 5.37 -10.43 14.42
C ASN A 60 4.72 -9.45 13.45
N PHE A 61 5.45 -8.42 13.05
CA PHE A 61 4.98 -7.37 12.16
C PHE A 61 5.43 -7.64 10.73
N PHE A 62 4.52 -7.44 9.77
CA PHE A 62 4.76 -7.67 8.35
C PHE A 62 4.36 -6.46 7.53
N THR A 63 5.24 -6.05 6.60
CA THR A 63 4.91 -5.04 5.59
C THR A 63 4.37 -5.68 4.32
N SER A 64 3.90 -4.86 3.35
CA SER A 64 3.29 -5.33 2.10
C SER A 64 4.13 -6.33 1.30
N ARG A 65 5.46 -6.34 1.47
CA ARG A 65 6.34 -7.36 0.89
C ARG A 65 5.91 -8.79 1.24
N PHE A 66 5.22 -8.95 2.38
CA PHE A 66 4.80 -10.23 2.95
C PHE A 66 3.29 -10.47 2.85
N PHE A 67 2.55 -9.70 2.06
CA PHE A 67 1.12 -9.97 1.84
C PHE A 67 0.91 -11.17 0.94
N ASN A 68 1.85 -11.41 0.04
CA ASN A 68 1.88 -12.55 -0.87
C ASN A 68 3.27 -13.19 -0.89
N ALA A 69 3.41 -14.32 -1.58
CA ALA A 69 4.68 -14.99 -1.89
C ALA A 69 5.36 -15.78 -0.76
N PHE A 70 4.70 -16.10 0.37
CA PHE A 70 5.22 -17.05 1.35
C PHE A 70 4.06 -17.72 2.10
N ASP A 71 4.34 -18.84 2.74
CA ASP A 71 3.37 -19.58 3.54
C ASP A 71 3.78 -19.60 5.02
N ILE A 72 2.78 -19.54 5.90
CA ILE A 72 2.95 -19.60 7.34
C ILE A 72 2.31 -20.89 7.82
N GLU A 73 3.15 -21.83 8.21
CA GLU A 73 2.73 -23.12 8.78
C GLU A 73 3.14 -23.17 10.26
N LEU A 74 2.16 -23.09 11.14
CA LEU A 74 2.38 -23.11 12.59
C LEU A 74 1.56 -24.22 13.24
N ASP A 75 2.12 -24.84 14.28
CA ASP A 75 1.43 -25.87 15.05
C ASP A 75 0.30 -25.30 15.92
N VAL A 76 0.44 -24.02 16.32
CA VAL A 76 -0.55 -23.29 17.11
C VAL A 76 -1.08 -22.12 16.28
N LYS A 77 -2.40 -22.04 16.16
CA LYS A 77 -3.07 -20.96 15.40
C LYS A 77 -2.80 -19.60 16.04
N PRO A 78 -2.22 -18.63 15.29
CA PRO A 78 -1.96 -17.30 15.82
C PRO A 78 -3.20 -16.40 15.77
N TYR A 79 -3.09 -15.21 16.36
CA TYR A 79 -4.03 -14.12 16.20
C TYR A 79 -3.55 -13.26 15.02
N LEU A 80 -4.41 -13.06 14.03
CA LEU A 80 -4.13 -12.25 12.85
C LEU A 80 -4.74 -10.87 13.03
N MET A 81 -3.92 -9.84 12.89
CA MET A 81 -4.34 -8.44 12.95
C MET A 81 -3.86 -7.70 11.69
N MET A 82 -4.71 -6.88 11.12
CA MET A 82 -4.36 -5.91 10.10
C MET A 82 -4.54 -4.51 10.68
N VAL A 83 -3.61 -3.59 10.38
CA VAL A 83 -3.65 -2.24 10.93
C VAL A 83 -3.51 -1.23 9.79
N THR A 84 -4.50 -0.37 9.66
CA THR A 84 -4.57 0.71 8.68
C THR A 84 -4.72 2.05 9.38
N ASP A 85 -3.96 3.06 8.94
CA ASP A 85 -4.05 4.43 9.40
C ASP A 85 -4.06 5.39 8.20
N VAL A 86 -5.24 5.71 7.69
CA VAL A 86 -5.39 6.56 6.50
C VAL A 86 -5.21 8.06 6.75
N TYR A 87 -5.00 8.50 7.99
CA TYR A 87 -4.64 9.89 8.28
C TYR A 87 -3.15 10.19 8.10
N PHE A 88 -2.28 9.28 8.53
CA PHE A 88 -0.84 9.50 8.55
C PHE A 88 -0.08 8.59 7.58
N ALA A 89 -0.72 7.53 7.10
CA ALA A 89 -0.10 6.50 6.30
C ALA A 89 -1.12 5.87 5.33
N GLU A 90 -1.64 6.64 4.36
CA GLU A 90 -2.62 6.16 3.38
C GLU A 90 -2.20 4.85 2.68
N GLN A 91 -0.89 4.65 2.50
CA GLN A 91 -0.34 3.42 1.94
C GLN A 91 -0.56 2.18 2.82
N THR A 92 -1.14 2.32 4.01
CA THR A 92 -1.57 1.17 4.84
C THR A 92 -2.98 0.70 4.53
N ALA A 93 -3.73 1.43 3.69
CA ALA A 93 -5.03 0.98 3.21
C ALA A 93 -4.89 -0.40 2.54
N LEU A 94 -5.78 -1.31 2.90
CA LEU A 94 -5.81 -2.68 2.38
C LEU A 94 -7.04 -2.85 1.50
N ASP A 95 -6.85 -3.50 0.37
CA ASP A 95 -7.97 -3.92 -0.47
C ASP A 95 -8.66 -5.16 0.16
N PRO A 96 -9.94 -5.05 0.55
CA PRO A 96 -10.68 -6.18 1.10
C PRO A 96 -10.76 -7.38 0.14
N PHE A 97 -10.78 -7.14 -1.17
CA PHE A 97 -10.96 -8.17 -2.19
C PHE A 97 -9.67 -8.86 -2.60
N SER A 98 -8.50 -8.26 -2.35
CA SER A 98 -7.21 -8.83 -2.71
C SER A 98 -6.28 -8.96 -1.51
N ASP A 99 -5.83 -7.86 -0.90
CA ASP A 99 -4.82 -7.87 0.16
C ASP A 99 -5.26 -8.68 1.37
N VAL A 100 -6.48 -8.44 1.86
CA VAL A 100 -7.03 -9.12 3.05
C VAL A 100 -7.12 -10.62 2.81
N ILE A 101 -7.64 -11.04 1.64
CA ILE A 101 -7.76 -12.44 1.27
C ILE A 101 -6.38 -13.09 1.15
N GLN A 102 -5.42 -12.40 0.53
CA GLN A 102 -4.06 -12.90 0.38
C GLN A 102 -3.36 -13.07 1.74
N ILE A 103 -3.46 -12.09 2.63
CA ILE A 103 -2.90 -12.15 3.98
C ILE A 103 -3.47 -13.35 4.75
N ILE A 104 -4.79 -13.51 4.75
CA ILE A 104 -5.45 -14.63 5.44
C ILE A 104 -5.00 -15.96 4.84
N GLY A 105 -4.91 -16.06 3.53
CA GLY A 105 -4.51 -17.24 2.79
C GLY A 105 -3.07 -17.72 3.05
N ARG A 106 -2.21 -16.86 3.65
CA ARG A 106 -0.84 -17.27 4.05
C ARG A 106 -0.83 -18.30 5.17
N PHE A 107 -1.83 -18.32 6.03
CA PHE A 107 -1.90 -19.20 7.20
C PHE A 107 -2.51 -20.56 6.85
N ARG A 108 -1.68 -21.51 6.44
CA ARG A 108 -2.12 -22.83 5.93
C ARG A 108 -2.90 -23.65 6.96
N ASN A 109 -2.56 -23.52 8.24
CA ASN A 109 -3.25 -24.20 9.35
C ASN A 109 -4.36 -23.33 9.98
N GLY A 110 -4.68 -22.17 9.36
CA GLY A 110 -5.67 -21.21 9.83
C GLY A 110 -5.18 -20.35 11.00
N VAL A 111 -6.06 -19.50 11.49
CA VAL A 111 -5.81 -18.52 12.56
C VAL A 111 -6.86 -18.63 13.67
N THR A 112 -6.56 -18.08 14.85
CA THR A 112 -7.50 -18.06 15.99
C THR A 112 -8.56 -16.98 15.81
N SER A 113 -8.15 -15.78 15.38
CA SER A 113 -9.04 -14.67 15.03
C SER A 113 -8.46 -13.84 13.91
N ILE A 114 -9.31 -13.09 13.23
CA ILE A 114 -8.95 -12.11 12.21
C ILE A 114 -9.56 -10.78 12.66
N GLU A 115 -8.72 -9.76 12.78
CA GLU A 115 -9.14 -8.43 13.19
C GLU A 115 -8.52 -7.39 12.27
N HIS A 116 -9.32 -6.40 11.83
CA HIS A 116 -8.82 -5.24 11.10
C HIS A 116 -9.07 -3.98 11.94
N ILE A 117 -8.00 -3.39 12.45
CA ILE A 117 -8.02 -2.13 13.19
C ILE A 117 -7.74 -1.02 12.18
N THR A 118 -8.70 -0.12 12.01
CA THR A 118 -8.60 0.96 11.03
C THR A 118 -9.26 2.23 11.53
N ASN A 119 -8.93 3.35 10.90
CA ASN A 119 -9.67 4.61 10.95
C ASN A 119 -10.26 4.91 9.57
N VAL A 120 -11.10 5.94 9.50
CA VAL A 120 -11.65 6.50 8.27
C VAL A 120 -11.30 7.98 8.20
N ASN A 121 -11.22 8.53 6.98
CA ASN A 121 -10.90 9.94 6.77
C ASN A 121 -11.88 10.53 5.74
N TYR A 122 -12.77 11.40 6.19
CA TYR A 122 -13.80 12.04 5.36
C TYR A 122 -13.25 12.98 4.27
N ASP A 123 -11.96 13.32 4.33
CA ASP A 123 -11.30 14.13 3.31
C ASP A 123 -10.79 13.29 2.13
N LEU A 124 -10.83 11.95 2.23
CA LEU A 124 -10.41 11.07 1.14
C LEU A 124 -11.42 11.15 -0.02
N PRO A 125 -10.94 11.23 -1.28
CA PRO A 125 -11.83 11.28 -2.43
C PRO A 125 -12.58 9.94 -2.60
N GLN A 126 -13.89 10.04 -2.81
CA GLN A 126 -14.72 8.89 -3.14
C GLN A 126 -15.18 9.04 -4.60
N ARG A 127 -14.69 8.17 -5.47
CA ARG A 127 -14.97 8.19 -6.92
C ARG A 127 -15.40 6.81 -7.37
N SER A 128 -16.27 6.77 -8.38
CA SER A 128 -16.59 5.52 -9.06
C SER A 128 -15.46 5.13 -10.04
N GLU A 129 -15.45 3.85 -10.42
CA GLU A 129 -14.54 3.35 -11.45
C GLU A 129 -14.71 4.11 -12.78
N GLU A 130 -15.99 4.39 -13.15
CA GLU A 130 -16.32 5.15 -14.36
C GLU A 130 -15.75 6.57 -14.33
N GLU A 131 -15.85 7.26 -13.18
CA GLU A 131 -15.24 8.60 -12.99
C GLU A 131 -13.72 8.57 -13.07
N LEU A 132 -13.09 7.54 -12.52
CA LEU A 132 -11.63 7.37 -12.56
C LEU A 132 -11.14 7.06 -13.98
N CYS A 133 -11.81 6.18 -14.70
CA CYS A 133 -11.50 5.88 -16.09
C CYS A 133 -11.69 7.12 -16.99
N SER A 134 -12.82 7.83 -16.86
CA SER A 134 -13.08 9.07 -17.60
C SER A 134 -12.04 10.15 -17.30
N PHE A 135 -11.62 10.28 -16.05
CA PHE A 135 -10.54 11.20 -15.67
C PHE A 135 -9.21 10.83 -16.33
N MET A 136 -8.88 9.54 -16.38
CA MET A 136 -7.64 9.07 -16.99
C MET A 136 -7.65 9.29 -18.52
N ASP A 137 -8.77 8.99 -19.19
CA ASP A 137 -8.93 9.26 -20.63
C ASP A 137 -8.82 10.75 -20.96
N THR A 138 -9.40 11.60 -20.11
CA THR A 138 -9.26 13.06 -20.24
C THR A 138 -7.81 13.48 -20.06
N SER A 139 -7.10 12.95 -19.07
CA SER A 139 -5.68 13.21 -18.84
C SER A 139 -4.80 12.78 -20.02
N GLU A 140 -5.11 11.65 -20.66
CA GLU A 140 -4.47 11.19 -21.90
C GLU A 140 -4.68 12.19 -23.05
N ASN A 141 -5.92 12.61 -23.29
CA ASN A 141 -6.24 13.57 -24.35
C ASN A 141 -5.51 14.91 -24.16
N VAL A 142 -5.42 15.39 -22.93
CA VAL A 142 -4.65 16.62 -22.59
C VAL A 142 -3.16 16.40 -22.85
N TYR A 143 -2.62 15.25 -22.44
CA TYR A 143 -1.21 14.89 -22.68
C TYR A 143 -0.89 14.89 -24.17
N GLU A 144 -1.69 14.23 -25.01
CA GLU A 144 -1.50 14.17 -26.47
C GLU A 144 -1.59 15.56 -27.11
N THR A 145 -2.46 16.42 -26.60
CA THR A 145 -2.57 17.81 -27.08
C THR A 145 -1.31 18.61 -26.75
N LEU A 146 -0.82 18.51 -25.52
CA LEU A 146 0.41 19.17 -25.08
C LEU A 146 1.63 18.65 -25.82
N ARG A 147 1.66 17.37 -26.17
CA ARG A 147 2.72 16.76 -26.97
C ARG A 147 2.81 17.35 -28.36
N LYS A 148 1.67 17.58 -29.04
CA LYS A 148 1.62 18.26 -30.32
C LYS A 148 2.18 19.69 -30.25
N PHE A 149 1.85 20.41 -29.17
CA PHE A 149 2.41 21.75 -28.94
C PHE A 149 3.90 21.71 -28.60
N TYR A 150 4.35 20.73 -27.85
CA TYR A 150 5.77 20.50 -27.57
C TYR A 150 6.57 20.27 -28.88
N ASP A 151 6.06 19.45 -29.80
CA ASP A 151 6.70 19.13 -31.07
C ASP A 151 6.75 20.37 -32.00
N ALA A 152 5.70 21.20 -31.98
CA ALA A 152 5.59 22.43 -32.75
C ALA A 152 6.19 23.69 -32.06
N ALA A 153 6.80 23.53 -30.88
CA ALA A 153 7.24 24.65 -30.06
C ALA A 153 8.29 25.53 -30.78
N PRO A 154 8.11 26.87 -30.85
CA PRO A 154 8.94 27.77 -31.64
C PRO A 154 10.34 28.01 -31.04
N ASN A 155 10.53 27.73 -29.76
CA ASN A 155 11.79 27.92 -29.06
C ASN A 155 11.92 27.00 -27.86
N LYS A 156 13.14 26.97 -27.26
CA LYS A 156 13.48 26.12 -26.13
C LYS A 156 12.61 26.38 -24.89
N GLY A 157 12.31 27.63 -24.57
CA GLY A 157 11.49 27.98 -23.39
C GLY A 157 10.05 27.46 -23.51
N ALA A 158 9.42 27.61 -24.69
CA ALA A 158 8.09 27.04 -24.92
C ALA A 158 8.11 25.50 -24.80
N ARG A 159 9.14 24.85 -25.34
CA ARG A 159 9.32 23.41 -25.24
C ARG A 159 9.46 22.93 -23.80
N GLU A 160 10.25 23.63 -22.98
CA GLU A 160 10.40 23.34 -21.55
C GLU A 160 9.09 23.50 -20.78
N ALA A 161 8.30 24.55 -21.07
CA ALA A 161 6.99 24.77 -20.47
C ALA A 161 5.99 23.65 -20.78
N TYR A 162 5.89 23.23 -22.05
CA TYR A 162 5.02 22.11 -22.43
C TYR A 162 5.48 20.80 -21.80
N ARG A 163 6.79 20.53 -21.71
CA ARG A 163 7.32 19.38 -21.02
C ARG A 163 6.88 19.35 -19.54
N ALA A 164 7.09 20.45 -18.82
CA ALA A 164 6.70 20.53 -17.40
C ALA A 164 5.19 20.32 -17.20
N ALA A 165 4.37 20.85 -18.13
CA ALA A 165 2.92 20.63 -18.09
C ALA A 165 2.56 19.15 -18.31
N MET A 166 3.17 18.45 -19.29
CA MET A 166 2.96 17.02 -19.50
C MET A 166 3.41 16.18 -18.31
N GLU A 167 4.57 16.48 -17.71
CA GLU A 167 5.11 15.78 -16.55
C GLU A 167 4.21 15.91 -15.31
N SER A 168 3.41 16.97 -15.21
CA SER A 168 2.45 17.18 -14.12
C SER A 168 1.16 16.38 -14.25
N LEU A 169 0.85 15.86 -15.44
CA LEU A 169 -0.37 15.09 -15.68
C LEU A 169 -0.29 13.67 -15.08
N PRO A 170 -1.36 13.18 -14.46
CA PRO A 170 -1.42 11.79 -13.98
C PRO A 170 -1.08 10.77 -15.07
N PHE A 171 -1.56 10.96 -16.30
CA PHE A 171 -1.29 10.08 -17.42
C PHE A 171 0.20 9.91 -17.73
N ASN A 172 1.03 10.92 -17.47
CA ASN A 172 2.48 10.78 -17.69
C ASN A 172 3.12 9.64 -16.88
N ARG A 173 2.57 9.32 -15.70
CA ARG A 173 3.01 8.19 -14.87
C ARG A 173 2.55 6.83 -15.42
N MET A 174 1.61 6.86 -16.36
CA MET A 174 1.04 5.66 -17.00
C MET A 174 1.78 5.30 -18.30
N LEU A 175 2.90 5.95 -18.58
CA LEU A 175 3.76 5.62 -19.72
C LEU A 175 4.89 4.67 -19.30
N ASP A 176 5.21 3.73 -20.17
CA ASP A 176 6.39 2.89 -20.03
C ASP A 176 7.69 3.67 -20.37
N ARG A 177 8.83 3.01 -20.24
CA ARG A 177 10.15 3.60 -20.56
C ARG A 177 10.31 4.02 -22.03
N ASN A 178 9.47 3.50 -22.91
CA ASN A 178 9.47 3.82 -24.35
C ASN A 178 8.42 4.89 -24.69
N GLY A 179 7.68 5.39 -23.71
CA GLY A 179 6.61 6.36 -23.89
C GLY A 179 5.29 5.76 -24.39
N HIS A 180 5.10 4.45 -24.30
CA HIS A 180 3.84 3.80 -24.64
C HIS A 180 2.93 3.69 -23.42
N LYS A 181 1.61 3.73 -23.66
CA LYS A 181 0.58 3.55 -22.65
C LYS A 181 0.73 2.20 -21.95
N ASN A 182 0.88 2.23 -20.64
CA ASN A 182 0.96 1.06 -19.78
C ASN A 182 -0.40 0.80 -19.12
N TRP A 183 -1.18 -0.09 -19.69
CA TRP A 183 -2.51 -0.45 -19.21
C TRP A 183 -2.49 -0.97 -17.77
N PHE A 184 -1.50 -1.76 -17.40
CA PHE A 184 -1.35 -2.27 -16.03
C PHE A 184 -1.15 -1.14 -15.00
N ALA A 185 -0.43 -0.08 -15.37
CA ALA A 185 -0.27 1.09 -14.50
C ALA A 185 -1.59 1.87 -14.34
N ILE A 186 -2.43 1.91 -15.39
CA ILE A 186 -3.76 2.53 -15.34
C ILE A 186 -4.69 1.73 -14.45
N ASP A 187 -4.76 0.41 -14.63
CA ASP A 187 -5.58 -0.47 -13.81
C ASP A 187 -5.19 -0.38 -12.33
N ASN A 188 -3.89 -0.38 -12.03
CA ASN A 188 -3.42 -0.19 -10.65
C ASN A 188 -3.82 1.18 -10.08
N TYR A 189 -3.70 2.26 -10.86
CA TYR A 189 -4.12 3.59 -10.42
C TYR A 189 -5.61 3.65 -10.09
N VAL A 190 -6.44 3.06 -10.94
CA VAL A 190 -7.90 3.00 -10.72
C VAL A 190 -8.19 2.18 -9.46
N ASN A 191 -7.60 1.00 -9.34
CA ASN A 191 -7.79 0.14 -8.18
C ASN A 191 -7.33 0.81 -6.87
N ASP A 192 -6.15 1.40 -6.85
CA ASP A 192 -5.63 2.09 -5.66
C ASP A 192 -6.55 3.24 -5.23
N ALA A 193 -7.08 4.01 -6.21
CA ALA A 193 -8.00 5.10 -5.93
C ALA A 193 -9.36 4.61 -5.41
N LEU A 194 -9.87 3.47 -5.89
CA LEU A 194 -11.08 2.84 -5.38
C LEU A 194 -10.88 2.34 -3.95
N VAL A 195 -9.76 1.67 -3.67
CA VAL A 195 -9.42 1.18 -2.34
C VAL A 195 -9.34 2.32 -1.33
N ILE A 196 -8.67 3.42 -1.67
CA ILE A 196 -8.63 4.61 -0.81
C ILE A 196 -10.04 5.16 -0.56
N GLY A 197 -10.92 5.15 -1.57
CA GLY A 197 -12.31 5.59 -1.45
C GLY A 197 -13.15 4.76 -0.44
N TYR A 198 -12.81 3.49 -0.22
CA TYR A 198 -13.49 2.68 0.82
C TYR A 198 -13.27 3.24 2.22
N TYR A 199 -12.14 3.87 2.49
CA TYR A 199 -11.77 4.45 3.79
C TYR A 199 -12.29 5.87 4.01
N HIS A 200 -13.12 6.39 3.08
CA HIS A 200 -13.75 7.69 3.25
C HIS A 200 -14.64 7.72 4.50
N ASP A 201 -15.48 6.72 4.70
CA ASP A 201 -16.35 6.59 5.87
C ASP A 201 -16.58 5.12 6.28
N ASN A 202 -17.14 4.93 7.48
CA ASN A 202 -17.39 3.59 8.01
C ASN A 202 -18.41 2.79 7.17
N LYS A 203 -19.36 3.45 6.51
CA LYS A 203 -20.39 2.79 5.69
C LYS A 203 -19.77 2.23 4.42
N SER A 204 -18.93 3.03 3.75
CA SER A 204 -18.21 2.64 2.54
C SER A 204 -17.25 1.49 2.82
N LEU A 205 -16.49 1.58 3.92
CA LEU A 205 -15.59 0.51 4.32
C LEU A 205 -16.33 -0.78 4.68
N HIS A 206 -17.44 -0.69 5.43
CA HIS A 206 -18.25 -1.86 5.75
C HIS A 206 -18.84 -2.52 4.49
N ALA A 207 -19.32 -1.71 3.54
CA ALA A 207 -19.85 -2.23 2.27
C ALA A 207 -18.79 -2.97 1.43
N ALA A 208 -17.51 -2.54 1.52
CA ALA A 208 -16.41 -3.22 0.83
C ALA A 208 -16.04 -4.59 1.45
N TYR A 209 -16.50 -4.90 2.68
CA TYR A 209 -16.28 -6.20 3.33
C TYR A 209 -17.47 -7.16 3.21
N LEU A 210 -18.61 -6.76 2.57
CA LEU A 210 -19.79 -7.58 2.38
C LEU A 210 -19.87 -8.16 0.97
#